data_058402401be85737ec5860f08c05cc31
#
_entry.id   058402401be85737ec5860f08c05cc31
#
_cell.length_a   1.000
_cell.length_b   1.000
_cell.length_c   1.000
_cell.angle_alpha   90.00
_cell.angle_beta   90.00
_cell.angle_gamma   90.00
#
_symmetry.space_group_name_H-M   'P 1'
#
loop_
_entity.id
_entity.type
_entity.pdbx_description
1 polymer ?
#
loop_
_entity_poly.entity_id
_entity_poly.type
_entity_poly.pdbx_seq_one_letter_code
_entity_poly.pdbx_strand_id
1 'polypeptide(L)'
;MKEWTREEKYRYLKDPQELVGLYDRIRGSRYRQTFHNQAVTGLMNDPNGFVWFDNRWHLFYQWCPWGAVHGLKHWYHIVSKDLVTWKNLGVCLLPDQEEGYDNKGVYSGSAMPIGDKIYLYYTGNHRDPDWIRHAYTCLARLGNDGWPEKYPLPLFGAHPDYTENQRDPKIICGVEEGTYYMLIGAETKEKHGCVLVYKSEDLQHGWHFEGELSVPGFEAFGNMWECPSIERIGGKDVLIFCPQHLSIPGRGGSQNHNGYIMGTMDWKTLTFTPDGQFHVLDFGFDSYAAACANNIEDADKAVLIAWMGVPDVSYPTDEEDWAGCLTLPRELTVRGRRLIQQPLPELKKLREEKVELRPNEFGACKLPEAAELELDCRAGHVRVHLFTDERGEGGLEIRYNDVKREITVDRSGLKTQFNLQEGTERTRPLENGLQHLRIFIDRSSVEIFVNDGDAVFTSRVFPQETEHHFRMEGDLFPRLWTLKPAVKEEFLI
;
A
#
# COMPACT_ATOMS: atom_id res chain seq x y z
N MET A 1 -3.04 24.90 -3.41
CA MET A 1 -3.52 23.89 -2.43
C MET A 1 -4.20 24.59 -1.27
N LYS A 2 -5.28 24.03 -0.75
CA LYS A 2 -5.97 24.53 0.44
C LYS A 2 -5.04 24.44 1.66
N GLU A 3 -4.90 25.54 2.40
CA GLU A 3 -4.26 25.49 3.72
C GLU A 3 -5.29 25.00 4.75
N TRP A 4 -4.97 23.90 5.40
CA TRP A 4 -5.82 23.30 6.42
C TRP A 4 -5.41 23.77 7.80
N THR A 5 -6.34 24.36 8.54
CA THR A 5 -6.14 24.64 9.97
C THR A 5 -6.10 23.35 10.78
N ARG A 6 -5.59 23.42 12.02
CA ARG A 6 -5.60 22.29 12.94
C ARG A 6 -7.03 21.80 13.21
N GLU A 7 -7.97 22.72 13.41
CA GLU A 7 -9.38 22.41 13.69
C GLU A 7 -10.03 21.67 12.51
N GLU A 8 -9.78 22.11 11.28
CA GLU A 8 -10.27 21.44 10.08
C GLU A 8 -9.67 20.03 9.93
N LYS A 9 -8.34 19.87 10.14
CA LYS A 9 -7.67 18.56 10.05
C LYS A 9 -8.18 17.54 11.06
N TYR A 10 -8.52 17.98 12.26
CA TYR A 10 -8.94 17.13 13.38
C TYR A 10 -10.43 17.28 13.73
N ARG A 11 -11.25 17.66 12.75
CA ARG A 11 -12.70 17.72 12.86
C ARG A 11 -13.28 16.31 12.98
N TYR A 12 -14.06 16.07 14.04
CA TYR A 12 -14.77 14.79 14.20
C TYR A 12 -15.93 14.66 13.22
N LEU A 13 -16.12 13.45 12.69
CA LEU A 13 -17.28 13.08 11.90
C LEU A 13 -18.45 12.80 12.87
N LYS A 14 -19.43 13.71 12.90
CA LYS A 14 -20.60 13.59 13.78
C LYS A 14 -21.83 13.05 13.07
N ASP A 15 -22.01 13.43 11.82
CA ASP A 15 -23.11 13.02 10.97
C ASP A 15 -22.59 12.70 9.56
N PRO A 16 -22.80 11.47 9.06
CA PRO A 16 -22.44 11.09 7.68
C PRO A 16 -23.01 12.01 6.61
N GLN A 17 -24.17 12.64 6.86
CA GLN A 17 -24.79 13.58 5.93
C GLN A 17 -23.90 14.79 5.60
N GLU A 18 -22.96 15.15 6.48
CA GLU A 18 -22.01 16.23 6.25
C GLU A 18 -21.08 15.95 5.05
N LEU A 19 -20.89 14.68 4.68
CA LEU A 19 -20.02 14.25 3.59
C LEU A 19 -20.73 14.05 2.24
N VAL A 20 -22.06 14.05 2.20
CA VAL A 20 -22.82 13.79 0.97
C VAL A 20 -22.45 14.76 -0.15
N GLY A 21 -22.41 16.06 0.16
CA GLY A 21 -22.03 17.08 -0.83
C GLY A 21 -20.58 16.96 -1.31
N LEU A 22 -19.67 16.49 -0.45
CA LEU A 22 -18.29 16.21 -0.82
C LEU A 22 -18.19 14.96 -1.70
N TYR A 23 -18.88 13.90 -1.34
CA TYR A 23 -18.98 12.68 -2.15
C TYR A 23 -19.53 12.95 -3.55
N ASP A 24 -20.61 13.72 -3.65
CA ASP A 24 -21.22 14.06 -4.95
C ASP A 24 -20.28 14.84 -5.88
N ARG A 25 -19.41 15.70 -5.33
CA ARG A 25 -18.37 16.36 -6.12
C ARG A 25 -17.26 15.38 -6.54
N ILE A 26 -16.75 14.60 -5.61
CA ILE A 26 -15.61 13.70 -5.83
C ILE A 26 -15.95 12.61 -6.85
N ARG A 27 -17.13 11.99 -6.77
CA ARG A 27 -17.52 10.92 -7.71
C ARG A 27 -17.54 11.36 -9.18
N GLY A 28 -17.64 12.66 -9.44
CA GLY A 28 -17.56 13.25 -10.79
C GLY A 28 -16.14 13.44 -11.31
N SER A 29 -15.11 13.23 -10.49
CA SER A 29 -13.72 13.38 -10.92
C SER A 29 -13.36 12.39 -12.02
N ARG A 30 -12.72 12.88 -13.07
CA ARG A 30 -12.22 12.05 -14.18
C ARG A 30 -11.11 11.08 -13.75
N TYR A 31 -10.48 11.33 -12.62
CA TYR A 31 -9.35 10.55 -12.10
C TYR A 31 -9.77 9.44 -11.13
N ARG A 32 -11.08 9.30 -10.86
CA ARG A 32 -11.58 8.20 -10.01
C ARG A 32 -11.26 6.85 -10.65
N GLN A 33 -10.74 5.94 -9.83
CA GLN A 33 -10.36 4.60 -10.27
C GLN A 33 -11.59 3.78 -10.69
N THR A 34 -11.40 2.92 -11.67
CA THR A 34 -12.42 1.98 -12.16
C THR A 34 -12.36 0.67 -11.39
N PHE A 35 -11.15 0.16 -11.12
CA PHE A 35 -10.99 -1.16 -10.50
C PHE A 35 -10.03 -1.19 -9.29
N HIS A 36 -9.32 -0.11 -9.00
CA HIS A 36 -8.57 0.00 -7.74
C HIS A 36 -9.45 0.53 -6.61
N ASN A 37 -9.23 0.03 -5.39
CA ASN A 37 -9.89 0.58 -4.20
C ASN A 37 -9.40 1.99 -3.92
N GLN A 38 -10.33 2.90 -3.63
CA GLN A 38 -10.08 4.32 -3.38
C GLN A 38 -10.99 4.86 -2.29
N ALA A 39 -10.62 5.96 -1.66
CA ALA A 39 -11.46 6.59 -0.63
C ALA A 39 -12.82 7.03 -1.20
N VAL A 40 -13.88 6.85 -0.42
CA VAL A 40 -15.21 7.38 -0.79
C VAL A 40 -15.20 8.92 -0.78
N THR A 41 -14.48 9.53 0.15
CA THR A 41 -14.16 10.96 0.22
C THR A 41 -12.76 11.15 0.82
N GLY A 42 -12.18 12.32 0.64
CA GLY A 42 -10.95 12.71 1.33
C GLY A 42 -9.74 11.84 1.03
N LEU A 43 -8.94 11.55 2.05
CA LEU A 43 -7.68 10.82 1.90
C LEU A 43 -7.81 9.36 2.32
N MET A 44 -7.39 8.46 1.45
CA MET A 44 -7.01 7.08 1.78
C MET A 44 -5.49 6.97 1.84
N ASN A 45 -4.97 6.33 2.89
CA ASN A 45 -3.57 5.92 2.93
C ASN A 45 -3.44 4.44 3.34
N ASP A 46 -2.75 4.09 4.38
CA ASP A 46 -2.32 2.73 4.73
C ASP A 46 -3.46 1.69 4.70
N PRO A 47 -3.28 0.55 4.04
CA PRO A 47 -4.10 -0.63 4.25
C PRO A 47 -3.86 -1.18 5.66
N ASN A 48 -4.92 -1.61 6.33
CA ASN A 48 -4.90 -2.08 7.72
C ASN A 48 -5.73 -3.33 7.88
N GLY A 49 -5.48 -4.08 8.92
CA GLY A 49 -6.33 -5.19 9.34
C GLY A 49 -6.64 -6.20 8.23
N PHE A 50 -5.71 -6.38 7.26
CA PHE A 50 -5.92 -7.28 6.15
C PHE A 50 -5.91 -8.73 6.64
N VAL A 51 -7.06 -9.44 6.49
CA VAL A 51 -7.25 -10.76 7.08
C VAL A 51 -8.28 -11.59 6.33
N TRP A 52 -8.04 -12.90 6.24
CA TRP A 52 -9.03 -13.87 5.78
C TRP A 52 -9.87 -14.36 6.96
N PHE A 53 -11.18 -14.19 6.90
CA PHE A 53 -12.11 -14.64 7.94
C PHE A 53 -13.51 -14.84 7.37
N ASP A 54 -14.23 -15.84 7.85
CA ASP A 54 -15.62 -16.15 7.47
C ASP A 54 -15.84 -16.17 5.94
N ASN A 55 -14.97 -16.90 5.21
CA ASN A 55 -15.01 -17.06 3.77
C ASN A 55 -14.96 -15.73 2.98
N ARG A 56 -14.30 -14.73 3.52
CA ARG A 56 -14.05 -13.45 2.85
C ARG A 56 -12.77 -12.79 3.35
N TRP A 57 -12.23 -11.95 2.52
CA TRP A 57 -11.16 -11.03 2.84
C TRP A 57 -11.76 -9.79 3.48
N HIS A 58 -11.24 -9.41 4.63
CA HIS A 58 -11.50 -8.15 5.29
C HIS A 58 -10.27 -7.28 5.12
N LEU A 59 -10.48 -6.03 4.73
CA LEU A 59 -9.44 -5.04 4.58
C LEU A 59 -9.97 -3.71 5.10
N PHE A 60 -9.16 -3.03 5.83
CA PHE A 60 -9.44 -1.69 6.31
C PHE A 60 -8.41 -0.73 5.71
N TYR A 61 -8.71 0.55 5.69
CA TYR A 61 -7.72 1.55 5.34
C TYR A 61 -7.86 2.79 6.21
N GLN A 62 -6.75 3.48 6.43
CA GLN A 62 -6.78 4.77 7.07
C GLN A 62 -7.54 5.77 6.19
N TRP A 63 -8.49 6.47 6.78
CA TRP A 63 -9.35 7.41 6.10
C TRP A 63 -9.44 8.74 6.82
N CYS A 64 -9.15 9.83 6.11
CA CYS A 64 -9.45 11.19 6.53
C CYS A 64 -10.61 11.72 5.69
N PRO A 65 -11.82 11.88 6.24
CA PRO A 65 -13.03 12.08 5.45
C PRO A 65 -13.15 13.42 4.74
N TRP A 66 -12.54 14.49 5.27
CA TRP A 66 -12.85 15.87 4.90
C TRP A 66 -12.12 16.40 3.67
N GLY A 67 -11.05 15.77 3.26
CA GLY A 67 -10.25 16.20 2.12
C GLY A 67 -8.91 15.48 2.06
N ALA A 68 -8.12 15.79 1.03
CA ALA A 68 -6.81 15.20 0.79
C ALA A 68 -5.76 15.72 1.78
N VAL A 69 -5.92 15.40 3.05
CA VAL A 69 -5.04 15.87 4.13
C VAL A 69 -4.85 14.80 5.21
N HIS A 70 -3.63 14.67 5.69
CA HIS A 70 -3.35 13.87 6.89
C HIS A 70 -3.87 14.62 8.13
N GLY A 71 -4.94 14.10 8.73
CA GLY A 71 -5.62 14.67 9.88
C GLY A 71 -6.19 13.59 10.78
N LEU A 72 -7.44 13.73 11.20
CA LEU A 72 -8.13 12.78 12.05
C LEU A 72 -8.42 11.49 11.29
N LYS A 73 -7.68 10.44 11.60
CA LYS A 73 -7.77 9.13 10.94
C LYS A 73 -8.89 8.30 11.51
N HIS A 74 -9.60 7.64 10.60
CA HIS A 74 -10.59 6.60 10.86
C HIS A 74 -10.14 5.32 10.15
N TRP A 75 -10.71 4.17 10.50
CA TRP A 75 -10.62 2.97 9.66
C TRP A 75 -11.92 2.77 8.89
N TYR A 76 -11.81 2.68 7.58
CA TYR A 76 -12.92 2.36 6.69
C TYR A 76 -12.80 0.90 6.26
N HIS A 77 -13.92 0.15 6.29
CA HIS A 77 -13.96 -1.29 6.10
C HIS A 77 -14.45 -1.66 4.70
N ILE A 78 -13.71 -2.52 4.02
CA ILE A 78 -14.08 -3.12 2.74
C ILE A 78 -13.89 -4.63 2.79
N VAL A 79 -14.69 -5.36 2.01
CA VAL A 79 -14.61 -6.83 1.96
C VAL A 79 -14.61 -7.35 0.53
N SER A 80 -13.99 -8.52 0.34
CA SER A 80 -14.00 -9.24 -0.92
C SER A 80 -14.09 -10.75 -0.69
N LYS A 81 -14.68 -11.47 -1.64
CA LYS A 81 -14.64 -12.95 -1.66
C LYS A 81 -13.49 -13.50 -2.48
N ASP A 82 -12.95 -12.69 -3.38
CA ASP A 82 -11.99 -13.14 -4.40
C ASP A 82 -10.81 -12.19 -4.64
N LEU A 83 -10.66 -11.17 -3.78
CA LEU A 83 -9.63 -10.10 -3.90
C LEU A 83 -9.74 -9.27 -5.19
N VAL A 84 -10.78 -9.46 -5.97
CA VAL A 84 -11.01 -8.77 -7.25
C VAL A 84 -12.19 -7.82 -7.13
N THR A 85 -13.31 -8.33 -6.64
CA THR A 85 -14.52 -7.55 -6.47
C THR A 85 -14.68 -7.14 -5.02
N TRP A 86 -14.72 -5.84 -4.75
CA TRP A 86 -14.78 -5.28 -3.41
C TRP A 86 -16.12 -4.62 -3.12
N LYS A 87 -16.53 -4.70 -1.87
CA LYS A 87 -17.72 -4.05 -1.34
C LYS A 87 -17.35 -3.18 -0.14
N ASN A 88 -17.81 -1.93 -0.17
CA ASN A 88 -17.74 -1.03 0.98
C ASN A 88 -18.70 -1.49 2.08
N LEU A 89 -18.26 -1.46 3.32
CA LEU A 89 -19.08 -1.70 4.51
C LEU A 89 -19.25 -0.43 5.36
N GLY A 90 -18.49 0.63 5.08
CA GLY A 90 -18.56 1.89 5.80
C GLY A 90 -17.45 2.08 6.81
N VAL A 91 -17.54 3.14 7.60
CA VAL A 91 -16.55 3.41 8.65
C VAL A 91 -16.68 2.37 9.76
N CYS A 92 -15.53 1.81 10.17
CA CYS A 92 -15.46 0.80 11.22
C CYS A 92 -14.96 1.39 12.54
N LEU A 93 -13.76 1.99 12.55
CA LEU A 93 -13.23 2.60 13.77
C LEU A 93 -13.21 4.11 13.64
N LEU A 94 -13.93 4.76 14.58
CA LEU A 94 -13.92 6.22 14.73
C LEU A 94 -13.02 6.59 15.93
N PRO A 95 -12.31 7.72 15.86
CA PRO A 95 -11.59 8.23 17.03
C PRO A 95 -12.55 8.58 18.16
N ASP A 96 -12.14 8.30 19.40
CA ASP A 96 -12.87 8.74 20.57
C ASP A 96 -12.74 10.26 20.74
N GLN A 97 -13.74 10.88 21.42
CA GLN A 97 -13.67 12.29 21.71
C GLN A 97 -12.79 12.55 22.95
N GLU A 98 -12.28 13.74 23.03
CA GLU A 98 -11.48 14.39 24.07
C GLU A 98 -10.59 13.53 25.00
N GLU A 99 -11.11 12.59 25.76
CA GLU A 99 -10.36 11.83 26.77
C GLU A 99 -9.95 10.42 26.26
N GLY A 100 -10.32 10.03 25.05
CA GLY A 100 -10.02 8.71 24.49
C GLY A 100 -8.54 8.54 24.12
N TYR A 101 -8.06 7.30 24.14
CA TYR A 101 -6.68 6.95 23.80
C TYR A 101 -6.32 7.14 22.32
N ASP A 102 -7.30 7.42 21.47
CA ASP A 102 -7.14 7.69 20.04
C ASP A 102 -7.84 9.00 19.60
N ASN A 103 -7.94 9.96 20.51
CA ASN A 103 -8.67 11.21 20.29
C ASN A 103 -8.18 12.06 19.09
N LYS A 104 -7.03 11.76 18.56
CA LYS A 104 -6.47 12.41 17.36
C LYS A 104 -6.14 11.43 16.23
N GLY A 105 -6.78 10.27 16.27
CA GLY A 105 -6.84 9.33 15.15
C GLY A 105 -6.63 7.88 15.52
N VAL A 106 -7.32 7.03 14.79
CA VAL A 106 -7.11 5.57 14.73
C VAL A 106 -6.07 5.32 13.67
N TYR A 107 -4.81 5.09 14.08
CA TYR A 107 -3.68 4.90 13.18
C TYR A 107 -3.53 3.43 12.79
N SER A 108 -2.51 3.13 11.97
CA SER A 108 -2.32 1.82 11.36
C SER A 108 -2.18 0.67 12.35
N GLY A 109 -2.46 -0.53 11.83
CA GLY A 109 -2.37 -1.77 12.58
C GLY A 109 -2.86 -2.99 11.81
N SER A 110 -3.11 -4.07 12.52
CA SER A 110 -3.43 -5.38 11.95
C SER A 110 -4.71 -5.99 12.53
N ALA A 111 -5.13 -7.12 11.97
CA ALA A 111 -6.26 -7.88 12.46
C ALA A 111 -5.90 -9.36 12.64
N MET A 112 -6.52 -10.02 13.60
CA MET A 112 -6.40 -11.45 13.86
C MET A 112 -7.74 -12.04 14.24
N PRO A 113 -8.17 -13.17 13.65
CA PRO A 113 -9.37 -13.86 14.07
C PRO A 113 -9.15 -14.58 15.40
N ILE A 114 -10.15 -14.55 16.27
CA ILE A 114 -10.22 -15.35 17.49
C ILE A 114 -11.64 -15.89 17.62
N GLY A 115 -11.81 -17.19 17.48
CA GLY A 115 -13.14 -17.82 17.45
C GLY A 115 -13.99 -17.30 16.29
N ASP A 116 -15.13 -16.71 16.60
CA ASP A 116 -16.09 -16.17 15.64
C ASP A 116 -15.98 -14.65 15.41
N LYS A 117 -14.87 -14.03 15.79
CA LYS A 117 -14.66 -12.57 15.75
C LYS A 117 -13.32 -12.19 15.16
N ILE A 118 -13.25 -10.96 14.63
CA ILE A 118 -12.00 -10.33 14.22
C ILE A 118 -11.58 -9.34 15.30
N TYR A 119 -10.35 -9.46 15.76
CA TYR A 119 -9.72 -8.51 16.67
C TYR A 119 -8.83 -7.55 15.89
N LEU A 120 -9.03 -6.26 16.12
CA LEU A 120 -8.36 -5.16 15.44
C LEU A 120 -7.37 -4.51 16.40
N TYR A 121 -6.09 -4.67 16.12
CA TYR A 121 -4.99 -4.06 16.88
C TYR A 121 -4.54 -2.82 16.13
N TYR A 122 -4.58 -1.66 16.78
CA TYR A 122 -4.30 -0.41 16.10
C TYR A 122 -3.55 0.56 17.01
N THR A 123 -2.95 1.57 16.38
CA THR A 123 -2.28 2.65 17.12
C THR A 123 -3.28 3.74 17.44
N GLY A 124 -3.54 3.93 18.72
CA GLY A 124 -4.26 5.08 19.25
C GLY A 124 -3.35 6.30 19.28
N ASN A 125 -3.64 7.30 18.43
CA ASN A 125 -2.92 8.56 18.44
C ASN A 125 -3.65 9.54 19.37
N HIS A 126 -3.11 9.70 20.57
CA HIS A 126 -3.64 10.63 21.56
C HIS A 126 -2.83 11.93 21.59
N ARG A 127 -3.52 13.05 21.78
CA ARG A 127 -2.92 14.34 22.11
C ARG A 127 -3.56 14.85 23.39
N ASP A 128 -2.69 15.22 24.34
CA ASP A 128 -3.12 15.89 25.56
C ASP A 128 -3.52 17.37 25.33
N PRO A 129 -4.01 18.09 26.33
CA PRO A 129 -4.36 19.52 26.19
C PRO A 129 -3.21 20.41 25.72
N ASP A 130 -1.98 20.07 26.02
CA ASP A 130 -0.77 20.78 25.59
C ASP A 130 -0.31 20.36 24.18
N TRP A 131 -1.09 19.52 23.51
CA TRP A 131 -0.83 18.95 22.18
C TRP A 131 0.37 18.01 22.12
N ILE A 132 0.81 17.48 23.26
CA ILE A 132 1.87 16.46 23.32
C ILE A 132 1.28 15.12 22.86
N ARG A 133 2.03 14.41 22.01
CA ARG A 133 1.63 13.11 21.49
C ARG A 133 1.91 12.02 22.51
N HIS A 134 0.96 11.11 22.64
CA HIS A 134 1.08 9.85 23.35
C HIS A 134 0.58 8.73 22.45
N ALA A 135 1.44 7.75 22.18
CA ALA A 135 1.10 6.60 21.38
C ALA A 135 0.62 5.45 22.27
N TYR A 136 -0.50 4.86 21.90
CA TYR A 136 -1.07 3.69 22.57
C TYR A 136 -1.30 2.56 21.58
N THR A 137 -1.11 1.32 22.02
CA THR A 137 -1.56 0.14 21.29
C THR A 137 -2.93 -0.23 21.81
N CYS A 138 -3.93 -0.09 20.96
CA CYS A 138 -5.34 -0.27 21.28
C CYS A 138 -5.90 -1.54 20.65
N LEU A 139 -7.00 -2.04 21.22
CA LEU A 139 -7.71 -3.22 20.77
C LEU A 139 -9.19 -2.90 20.56
N ALA A 140 -9.74 -3.38 19.46
CA ALA A 140 -11.18 -3.43 19.22
C ALA A 140 -11.57 -4.82 18.71
N ARG A 141 -12.84 -5.15 18.85
CA ARG A 141 -13.41 -6.41 18.42
C ARG A 141 -14.53 -6.13 17.43
N LEU A 142 -14.50 -6.77 16.26
CA LEU A 142 -15.57 -6.73 15.28
C LEU A 142 -16.45 -7.98 15.46
N GLY A 143 -17.70 -7.77 15.86
CA GLY A 143 -18.67 -8.83 16.01
C GLY A 143 -19.37 -9.21 14.71
N ASN A 144 -20.21 -10.24 14.76
CA ASN A 144 -20.99 -10.75 13.61
C ASN A 144 -22.04 -9.74 13.12
N ASP A 145 -22.42 -8.77 13.95
CA ASP A 145 -23.31 -7.66 13.61
C ASP A 145 -22.63 -6.56 12.77
N GLY A 146 -21.30 -6.66 12.59
CA GLY A 146 -20.51 -5.72 11.82
C GLY A 146 -20.11 -4.45 12.57
N TRP A 147 -20.51 -4.29 13.84
CA TRP A 147 -20.14 -3.13 14.64
C TRP A 147 -18.89 -3.41 15.48
N PRO A 148 -17.91 -2.50 15.49
CA PRO A 148 -16.72 -2.63 16.31
C PRO A 148 -17.02 -2.24 17.76
N GLU A 149 -16.44 -2.99 18.68
CA GLU A 149 -16.45 -2.71 20.10
C GLU A 149 -15.01 -2.45 20.55
N LYS A 150 -14.70 -1.22 20.90
CA LYS A 150 -13.39 -0.85 21.45
C LYS A 150 -13.24 -1.33 22.88
N TYR A 151 -12.03 -1.78 23.21
CA TYR A 151 -11.69 -2.05 24.61
C TYR A 151 -11.50 -0.71 25.34
N PRO A 152 -11.96 -0.61 26.61
CA PRO A 152 -11.97 0.67 27.33
C PRO A 152 -10.55 1.16 27.72
N LEU A 153 -9.59 0.26 27.76
CA LEU A 153 -8.18 0.57 28.04
C LEU A 153 -7.30 0.06 26.90
N PRO A 154 -6.19 0.74 26.61
CA PRO A 154 -5.21 0.24 25.66
C PRO A 154 -4.54 -1.02 26.22
N LEU A 155 -3.95 -1.82 25.35
CA LEU A 155 -3.12 -2.95 25.74
C LEU A 155 -1.87 -2.46 26.49
N PHE A 156 -1.26 -1.38 25.98
CA PHE A 156 -0.13 -0.68 26.60
C PHE A 156 0.10 0.68 25.94
N GLY A 157 0.85 1.55 26.60
CA GLY A 157 1.35 2.82 26.07
C GLY A 157 2.72 2.68 25.41
N ALA A 158 3.27 3.78 24.93
CA ALA A 158 4.62 3.82 24.36
C ALA A 158 5.66 3.35 25.39
N HIS A 159 6.62 2.51 24.94
CA HIS A 159 7.72 2.08 25.80
C HIS A 159 8.67 3.26 26.12
N PRO A 160 8.98 3.54 27.39
CA PRO A 160 9.65 4.79 27.80
C PRO A 160 11.10 4.92 27.34
N ASP A 161 11.76 3.83 26.98
CA ASP A 161 13.14 3.85 26.49
C ASP A 161 13.28 4.30 25.02
N TYR A 162 12.14 4.44 24.31
CA TYR A 162 12.06 4.91 22.92
C TYR A 162 11.34 6.25 22.84
N THR A 163 11.27 6.83 21.65
CA THR A 163 10.47 8.05 21.43
C THR A 163 8.96 7.72 21.32
N GLU A 164 8.10 8.74 21.30
CA GLU A 164 6.66 8.56 21.05
C GLU A 164 6.34 8.13 19.59
N ASN A 165 7.35 7.98 18.72
CA ASN A 165 7.21 7.40 17.40
C ASN A 165 7.16 5.87 17.49
N GLN A 166 6.06 5.34 18.05
CA GLN A 166 5.77 3.91 18.15
C GLN A 166 4.39 3.67 17.56
N ARG A 167 4.26 2.73 16.59
CA ARG A 167 3.00 2.51 15.86
C ARG A 167 2.98 1.21 15.05
N ASP A 168 1.85 0.94 14.44
CA ASP A 168 1.61 -0.09 13.45
C ASP A 168 1.72 -1.52 14.00
N PRO A 169 0.91 -1.90 15.03
CA PRO A 169 0.98 -3.23 15.62
C PRO A 169 0.64 -4.32 14.59
N LYS A 170 1.57 -5.23 14.35
CA LYS A 170 1.37 -6.43 13.54
C LYS A 170 1.43 -7.67 14.40
N ILE A 171 0.32 -8.44 14.42
CA ILE A 171 0.25 -9.71 15.13
C ILE A 171 0.82 -10.83 14.27
N ILE A 172 1.64 -11.67 14.88
CA ILE A 172 2.25 -12.86 14.29
C ILE A 172 2.01 -14.05 15.21
N CYS A 173 1.59 -15.18 14.65
CA CYS A 173 1.56 -16.45 15.39
C CYS A 173 2.98 -16.93 15.63
N GLY A 174 3.30 -17.30 16.86
CA GLY A 174 4.60 -17.85 17.22
C GLY A 174 4.79 -19.27 16.68
N VAL A 175 6.05 -19.76 16.74
CA VAL A 175 6.39 -21.14 16.38
C VAL A 175 5.79 -22.14 17.39
N GLU A 176 5.72 -21.75 18.66
CA GLU A 176 5.07 -22.53 19.71
C GLU A 176 3.57 -22.24 19.71
N GLU A 177 2.77 -23.29 19.68
CA GLU A 177 1.31 -23.19 19.71
C GLU A 177 0.83 -22.37 20.94
N GLY A 178 -0.10 -21.45 20.72
CA GLY A 178 -0.61 -20.56 21.76
C GLY A 178 0.31 -19.41 22.13
N THR A 179 1.40 -19.21 21.42
CA THR A 179 2.28 -18.04 21.58
C THR A 179 2.07 -17.05 20.46
N TYR A 180 1.99 -15.77 20.79
CA TYR A 180 1.82 -14.69 19.83
C TYR A 180 2.86 -13.60 20.04
N TYR A 181 3.29 -13.02 18.94
CA TYR A 181 4.16 -11.85 18.93
C TYR A 181 3.43 -10.66 18.32
N MET A 182 3.75 -9.48 18.80
CA MET A 182 3.32 -8.22 18.22
C MET A 182 4.55 -7.38 17.89
N LEU A 183 4.69 -7.02 16.63
CA LEU A 183 5.73 -6.12 16.16
C LEU A 183 5.19 -4.70 16.17
N ILE A 184 5.97 -3.76 16.70
CA ILE A 184 5.67 -2.32 16.72
C ILE A 184 6.82 -1.60 16.04
N GLY A 185 6.53 -0.80 15.01
CA GLY A 185 7.52 0.10 14.43
C GLY A 185 7.88 1.21 15.40
N ALA A 186 9.15 1.52 15.54
CA ALA A 186 9.62 2.47 16.53
C ALA A 186 10.83 3.29 16.07
N GLU A 187 11.11 4.34 16.85
CA GLU A 187 12.29 5.20 16.74
C GLU A 187 13.01 5.22 18.08
N THR A 188 14.30 4.90 18.09
CA THR A 188 15.14 5.03 19.29
C THR A 188 15.33 6.50 19.67
N LYS A 189 15.83 6.77 20.89
CA LYS A 189 16.16 8.14 21.32
C LYS A 189 17.31 8.76 20.52
N GLU A 190 18.15 7.92 19.93
CA GLU A 190 19.22 8.30 19.00
C GLU A 190 18.73 8.55 17.57
N LYS A 191 17.42 8.46 17.34
CA LYS A 191 16.77 8.68 16.03
C LYS A 191 17.10 7.60 14.99
N HIS A 192 17.17 6.35 15.43
CA HIS A 192 17.29 5.20 14.57
C HIS A 192 15.96 4.43 14.53
N GLY A 193 15.58 3.96 13.34
CA GLY A 193 14.40 3.10 13.17
C GLY A 193 14.67 1.69 13.69
N CYS A 194 13.69 1.13 14.39
CA CYS A 194 13.75 -0.22 14.95
C CYS A 194 12.36 -0.86 15.02
N VAL A 195 12.31 -2.10 15.45
CA VAL A 195 11.07 -2.85 15.73
C VAL A 195 11.08 -3.33 17.17
N LEU A 196 10.03 -3.00 17.91
CA LEU A 196 9.80 -3.51 19.26
C LEU A 196 8.99 -4.80 19.17
N VAL A 197 9.35 -5.78 19.98
CA VAL A 197 8.69 -7.08 20.05
C VAL A 197 8.00 -7.23 21.40
N TYR A 198 6.70 -7.44 21.35
CA TYR A 198 5.89 -7.83 22.51
C TYR A 198 5.43 -9.27 22.34
N LYS A 199 5.21 -9.96 23.44
CA LYS A 199 4.78 -11.36 23.47
C LYS A 199 3.58 -11.56 24.37
N SER A 200 2.69 -12.48 24.01
CA SER A 200 1.61 -12.96 24.88
C SER A 200 1.23 -14.40 24.54
N GLU A 201 0.61 -15.09 25.49
CA GLU A 201 -0.09 -16.37 25.30
C GLU A 201 -1.60 -16.16 25.08
N ASP A 202 -2.06 -14.91 25.21
CA ASP A 202 -3.45 -14.50 25.02
C ASP A 202 -3.51 -13.29 24.10
N LEU A 203 -4.24 -13.39 23.00
CA LEU A 203 -4.37 -12.32 22.00
C LEU A 203 -5.05 -11.06 22.56
N GLN A 204 -5.83 -11.15 23.64
CA GLN A 204 -6.56 -10.01 24.21
C GLN A 204 -5.85 -9.36 25.39
N HIS A 205 -4.95 -10.10 26.08
CA HIS A 205 -4.36 -9.68 27.34
C HIS A 205 -2.89 -10.14 27.47
N GLY A 206 -2.23 -9.70 28.53
CA GLY A 206 -0.93 -10.25 28.94
C GLY A 206 0.26 -9.89 28.04
N TRP A 207 0.09 -8.91 27.16
CA TRP A 207 1.18 -8.43 26.32
C TRP A 207 2.28 -7.81 27.16
N HIS A 208 3.51 -8.29 26.99
CA HIS A 208 4.67 -7.77 27.67
C HIS A 208 5.83 -7.56 26.68
N PHE A 209 6.65 -6.57 26.96
CA PHE A 209 7.81 -6.23 26.14
C PHE A 209 8.88 -7.32 26.28
N GLU A 210 9.29 -7.93 25.17
CA GLU A 210 10.37 -8.93 25.12
C GLU A 210 11.72 -8.29 24.78
N GLY A 211 11.74 -7.25 23.93
CA GLY A 211 12.95 -6.59 23.49
C GLY A 211 12.83 -5.88 22.14
N GLU A 212 13.94 -5.36 21.69
CA GLU A 212 14.11 -4.83 20.35
C GLU A 212 14.56 -5.94 19.39
N LEU A 213 14.00 -5.96 18.19
CA LEU A 213 14.43 -6.88 17.13
C LEU A 213 15.84 -6.51 16.66
N SER A 214 16.80 -7.38 16.88
CA SER A 214 18.16 -7.22 16.35
C SER A 214 18.19 -7.61 14.85
N VAL A 215 18.65 -6.67 14.01
CA VAL A 215 18.85 -6.90 12.57
C VAL A 215 20.27 -6.49 12.21
N PRO A 216 21.27 -7.40 12.34
CA PRO A 216 22.68 -7.07 12.17
C PRO A 216 22.98 -6.41 10.82
N GLY A 217 23.65 -5.24 10.86
CA GLY A 217 24.00 -4.44 9.70
C GLY A 217 22.94 -3.40 9.29
N PHE A 218 21.83 -3.29 10.05
CA PHE A 218 20.75 -2.34 9.80
C PHE A 218 20.45 -1.43 10.99
N GLU A 219 21.36 -1.31 11.96
CA GLU A 219 21.17 -0.60 13.23
C GLU A 219 20.91 0.92 13.05
N ALA A 220 21.32 1.49 11.93
CA ALA A 220 21.09 2.90 11.58
C ALA A 220 20.42 3.07 10.21
N PHE A 221 19.50 2.18 9.87
CA PHE A 221 18.86 2.13 8.57
C PHE A 221 17.55 2.96 8.57
N GLY A 222 17.67 4.27 8.41
CA GLY A 222 16.57 5.23 8.55
C GLY A 222 16.28 5.59 10.01
N ASN A 223 15.37 6.52 10.23
CA ASN A 223 15.04 6.99 11.58
C ASN A 223 13.75 6.38 12.15
N MET A 224 12.94 5.74 11.34
CA MET A 224 11.71 5.06 11.72
C MET A 224 11.48 3.87 10.80
N TRP A 225 10.99 2.76 11.36
CA TRP A 225 10.55 1.59 10.61
C TRP A 225 9.04 1.42 10.77
N GLU A 226 8.27 1.96 9.83
CA GLU A 226 6.80 1.85 9.85
C GLU A 226 6.32 0.50 9.30
N CYS A 227 5.13 0.11 9.70
CA CYS A 227 4.42 -1.06 9.19
C CYS A 227 5.24 -2.36 9.19
N PRO A 228 5.98 -2.70 10.27
CA PRO A 228 6.84 -3.88 10.28
C PRO A 228 6.01 -5.17 10.24
N SER A 229 6.47 -6.14 9.45
CA SER A 229 5.87 -7.47 9.36
C SER A 229 6.96 -8.50 9.11
N ILE A 230 6.85 -9.69 9.70
CA ILE A 230 7.69 -10.85 9.37
C ILE A 230 6.77 -11.93 8.81
N GLU A 231 6.93 -12.22 7.53
CA GLU A 231 6.14 -13.22 6.83
C GLU A 231 6.99 -14.47 6.54
N ARG A 232 6.41 -15.67 6.71
CA ARG A 232 7.04 -16.93 6.32
C ARG A 232 6.60 -17.26 4.91
N ILE A 233 7.52 -17.24 3.93
CA ILE A 233 7.21 -17.46 2.52
C ILE A 233 8.22 -18.43 1.91
N GLY A 234 7.75 -19.57 1.38
CA GLY A 234 8.62 -20.56 0.73
C GLY A 234 9.76 -21.05 1.62
N GLY A 235 9.51 -21.20 2.92
CA GLY A 235 10.52 -21.62 3.89
C GLY A 235 11.52 -20.54 4.31
N LYS A 236 11.35 -19.28 3.88
CA LYS A 236 12.17 -18.11 4.26
C LYS A 236 11.38 -17.14 5.13
N ASP A 237 12.07 -16.44 6.02
CA ASP A 237 11.50 -15.33 6.73
C ASP A 237 11.78 -14.03 5.94
N VAL A 238 10.76 -13.21 5.79
CA VAL A 238 10.82 -11.95 5.05
C VAL A 238 10.38 -10.83 5.99
N LEU A 239 11.30 -9.99 6.40
CA LEU A 239 11.01 -8.78 7.17
C LEU A 239 10.63 -7.67 6.18
N ILE A 240 9.37 -7.25 6.22
CA ILE A 240 8.81 -6.16 5.42
C ILE A 240 8.63 -4.94 6.32
N PHE A 241 9.07 -3.77 5.87
CA PHE A 241 8.91 -2.53 6.62
C PHE A 241 9.11 -1.29 5.73
N CYS A 242 8.76 -0.13 6.27
CA CYS A 242 8.89 1.15 5.59
C CYS A 242 9.90 2.04 6.33
N PRO A 243 11.19 2.02 5.94
CA PRO A 243 12.18 2.92 6.52
C PRO A 243 11.96 4.36 6.04
N GLN A 244 11.99 5.31 6.98
CA GLN A 244 11.88 6.74 6.72
C GLN A 244 13.22 7.46 6.86
N HIS A 245 13.32 8.64 6.22
CA HIS A 245 14.52 9.49 6.21
C HIS A 245 15.79 8.75 5.77
N LEU A 246 15.65 7.98 4.70
CA LEU A 246 16.72 7.16 4.14
C LEU A 246 16.90 7.47 2.65
N SER A 247 18.11 7.73 2.20
CA SER A 247 18.44 7.87 0.79
C SER A 247 18.89 6.52 0.22
N ILE A 248 18.21 6.05 -0.84
CA ILE A 248 18.57 4.81 -1.54
C ILE A 248 18.99 5.16 -2.98
N PRO A 249 20.13 4.64 -3.47
CA PRO A 249 20.56 4.86 -4.84
C PRO A 249 19.48 4.47 -5.87
N GLY A 250 19.27 5.32 -6.88
CA GLY A 250 18.28 5.08 -7.93
C GLY A 250 16.84 5.45 -7.57
N ARG A 251 16.60 6.02 -6.35
CA ARG A 251 15.28 6.44 -5.88
C ARG A 251 15.06 7.97 -5.95
N GLY A 252 15.92 8.70 -6.67
CA GLY A 252 15.84 10.15 -6.75
C GLY A 252 15.98 10.80 -5.37
N GLY A 253 15.13 11.79 -5.07
CA GLY A 253 15.07 12.47 -3.77
C GLY A 253 14.19 11.79 -2.73
N SER A 254 13.65 10.59 -3.02
CA SER A 254 12.77 9.85 -2.12
C SER A 254 13.47 9.52 -0.80
N GLN A 255 12.80 9.79 0.32
CA GLN A 255 13.31 9.55 1.68
C GLN A 255 12.48 8.48 2.41
N ASN A 256 11.32 8.13 1.88
CA ASN A 256 10.40 7.14 2.45
C ASN A 256 10.31 5.95 1.50
N HIS A 257 10.57 4.75 2.01
CA HIS A 257 10.64 3.55 1.18
C HIS A 257 9.74 2.45 1.74
N ASN A 258 9.32 1.56 0.85
CA ASN A 258 8.58 0.35 1.16
C ASN A 258 9.41 -0.83 0.66
N GLY A 259 9.84 -1.72 1.55
CA GLY A 259 10.76 -2.76 1.15
C GLY A 259 10.86 -3.94 2.09
N TYR A 260 11.83 -4.81 1.83
CA TYR A 260 12.01 -6.04 2.57
C TYR A 260 13.48 -6.45 2.70
N ILE A 261 13.74 -7.28 3.71
CA ILE A 261 14.97 -8.03 3.90
C ILE A 261 14.58 -9.51 3.98
N MET A 262 15.25 -10.39 3.24
CA MET A 262 15.13 -11.84 3.41
C MET A 262 16.12 -12.32 4.45
N GLY A 263 15.74 -13.33 5.22
CA GLY A 263 16.63 -13.86 6.26
C GLY A 263 16.04 -15.03 7.02
N THR A 264 16.48 -15.13 8.27
CA THR A 264 16.00 -16.14 9.23
C THR A 264 15.74 -15.47 10.58
N MET A 265 14.55 -15.66 11.13
CA MET A 265 14.14 -15.15 12.43
C MET A 265 14.39 -16.18 13.54
N ASP A 266 15.14 -15.79 14.55
CA ASP A 266 15.24 -16.50 15.81
C ASP A 266 14.43 -15.77 16.90
N TRP A 267 13.26 -16.28 17.21
CA TRP A 267 12.35 -15.71 18.20
C TRP A 267 12.86 -15.84 19.65
N LYS A 268 13.83 -16.69 19.94
CA LYS A 268 14.42 -16.85 21.29
C LYS A 268 15.40 -15.73 21.61
N THR A 269 16.16 -15.33 20.61
CA THR A 269 17.17 -14.24 20.75
C THR A 269 16.68 -12.91 20.19
N LEU A 270 15.46 -12.87 19.62
CA LEU A 270 14.90 -11.74 18.89
C LEU A 270 15.86 -11.22 17.81
N THR A 271 16.49 -12.14 17.09
CA THR A 271 17.44 -11.81 16.04
C THR A 271 16.92 -12.23 14.66
N PHE A 272 16.79 -11.26 13.79
CA PHE A 272 16.57 -11.50 12.36
C PHE A 272 17.92 -11.45 11.65
N THR A 273 18.42 -12.60 11.21
CA THR A 273 19.71 -12.71 10.49
C THR A 273 19.48 -12.47 9.01
N PRO A 274 19.93 -11.34 8.41
CA PRO A 274 19.75 -11.04 7.00
C PRO A 274 20.51 -12.01 6.08
N ASP A 275 19.88 -12.45 4.99
CA ASP A 275 20.54 -13.21 3.89
C ASP A 275 21.20 -12.25 2.86
N GLY A 276 21.04 -10.93 3.00
CA GLY A 276 21.52 -9.94 2.05
C GLY A 276 21.14 -8.51 2.41
N GLN A 277 20.98 -7.69 1.38
CA GLN A 277 20.64 -6.28 1.53
C GLN A 277 19.13 -6.03 1.54
N PHE A 278 18.75 -4.81 1.91
CA PHE A 278 17.38 -4.31 1.74
C PHE A 278 17.02 -4.19 0.25
N HIS A 279 15.81 -4.60 -0.08
CA HIS A 279 15.24 -4.46 -1.41
C HIS A 279 13.93 -3.68 -1.32
N VAL A 280 13.74 -2.70 -2.21
CA VAL A 280 12.43 -2.07 -2.36
C VAL A 280 11.42 -3.09 -2.88
N LEU A 281 10.20 -3.05 -2.38
CA LEU A 281 9.10 -3.89 -2.87
C LEU A 281 8.65 -3.44 -4.26
N ASP A 282 8.60 -2.13 -4.49
CA ASP A 282 8.11 -1.54 -5.73
C ASP A 282 9.12 -0.53 -6.26
N PHE A 283 9.47 -0.68 -7.52
CA PHE A 283 10.46 0.19 -8.19
C PHE A 283 9.82 1.46 -8.77
N GLY A 284 8.49 1.59 -8.73
CA GLY A 284 7.77 2.76 -9.20
C GLY A 284 7.91 3.99 -8.31
N PHE A 285 6.95 4.88 -8.41
CA PHE A 285 6.97 6.17 -7.72
C PHE A 285 6.04 6.19 -6.50
N ASP A 286 4.95 5.43 -6.53
CA ASP A 286 3.84 5.54 -5.60
C ASP A 286 3.47 4.18 -5.00
N SER A 287 4.20 3.74 -3.98
CA SER A 287 3.90 2.52 -3.21
C SER A 287 4.50 2.62 -1.81
N TYR A 288 3.63 2.54 -0.78
CA TYR A 288 4.04 2.66 0.62
C TYR A 288 3.13 1.83 1.54
N ALA A 289 3.51 1.66 2.79
CA ALA A 289 2.73 1.02 3.85
C ALA A 289 2.16 -0.35 3.45
N ALA A 290 2.98 -1.23 2.85
CA ALA A 290 2.53 -2.55 2.44
C ALA A 290 2.05 -3.39 3.63
N ALA A 291 0.91 -4.04 3.46
CA ALA A 291 0.31 -4.94 4.44
C ALA A 291 0.10 -6.33 3.84
N CYS A 292 0.62 -7.35 4.52
CA CYS A 292 0.32 -8.74 4.22
C CYS A 292 -0.89 -9.23 5.02
N ALA A 293 -1.70 -10.05 4.36
CA ALA A 293 -2.89 -10.64 4.98
C ALA A 293 -2.52 -11.63 6.09
N ASN A 294 -3.25 -11.58 7.19
CA ASN A 294 -3.19 -12.58 8.24
C ASN A 294 -4.19 -13.73 7.99
N ASN A 295 -3.96 -14.87 8.64
CA ASN A 295 -4.85 -16.04 8.62
C ASN A 295 -5.10 -16.62 7.22
N ILE A 296 -4.08 -16.64 6.37
CA ILE A 296 -4.12 -17.35 5.09
C ILE A 296 -3.73 -18.82 5.28
N GLU A 297 -4.36 -19.72 4.50
CA GLU A 297 -4.15 -21.18 4.64
C GLU A 297 -2.81 -21.64 4.06
N ASP A 298 -2.31 -20.99 3.01
CA ASP A 298 -1.08 -21.37 2.32
C ASP A 298 0.13 -20.68 2.97
N ALA A 299 0.83 -21.44 3.83
CA ALA A 299 2.02 -20.95 4.55
C ALA A 299 3.25 -20.69 3.64
N ASP A 300 3.22 -21.09 2.39
CA ASP A 300 4.31 -20.88 1.43
C ASP A 300 4.16 -19.55 0.64
N LYS A 301 3.05 -18.84 0.85
CA LYS A 301 2.70 -17.60 0.15
C LYS A 301 2.24 -16.52 1.11
N ALA A 302 2.27 -15.30 0.64
CA ALA A 302 1.58 -14.19 1.26
C ALA A 302 0.80 -13.40 0.22
N VAL A 303 -0.26 -12.71 0.65
CA VAL A 303 -1.00 -11.76 -0.18
C VAL A 303 -0.76 -10.37 0.37
N LEU A 304 -0.27 -9.49 -0.49
CA LEU A 304 0.13 -8.12 -0.15
C LEU A 304 -0.75 -7.11 -0.86
N ILE A 305 -1.09 -6.05 -0.17
CA ILE A 305 -1.66 -4.80 -0.71
C ILE A 305 -0.85 -3.64 -0.14
N ALA A 306 -0.67 -2.56 -0.93
CA ALA A 306 0.01 -1.36 -0.48
C ALA A 306 -0.83 -0.11 -0.76
N TRP A 307 -0.53 0.98 -0.07
CA TRP A 307 -1.02 2.29 -0.45
C TRP A 307 -0.32 2.76 -1.73
N MET A 308 -1.09 3.08 -2.77
CA MET A 308 -0.60 3.72 -3.98
C MET A 308 -0.49 5.22 -3.73
N GLY A 309 0.49 5.58 -2.98
CA GLY A 309 0.85 6.91 -2.52
C GLY A 309 2.17 6.87 -1.75
N VAL A 310 2.66 8.02 -1.36
CA VAL A 310 3.88 8.19 -0.54
C VAL A 310 3.62 9.31 0.46
N PRO A 311 4.14 9.22 1.70
CA PRO A 311 4.06 10.33 2.65
C PRO A 311 4.63 11.64 2.07
N ASP A 312 4.07 12.76 2.49
CA ASP A 312 4.52 14.12 2.14
C ASP A 312 4.44 14.49 0.65
N VAL A 313 3.75 13.69 -0.16
CA VAL A 313 3.51 13.99 -1.58
C VAL A 313 2.10 14.54 -1.77
N SER A 314 2.02 15.66 -2.50
CA SER A 314 0.75 16.23 -2.97
C SER A 314 0.45 15.74 -4.37
N TYR A 315 -0.80 15.33 -4.57
CA TYR A 315 -1.31 14.83 -5.84
C TYR A 315 -2.25 15.84 -6.50
N PRO A 316 -2.37 15.85 -7.84
CA PRO A 316 -3.32 16.74 -8.53
C PRO A 316 -4.76 16.65 -8.02
N THR A 317 -5.18 15.49 -7.53
CA THR A 317 -6.53 15.29 -6.96
C THR A 317 -6.73 15.89 -5.57
N ASP A 318 -5.68 16.40 -4.93
CA ASP A 318 -5.81 17.16 -3.67
C ASP A 318 -6.67 18.42 -3.86
N GLU A 319 -6.63 19.02 -5.06
CA GLU A 319 -7.48 20.16 -5.42
C GLU A 319 -8.95 19.79 -5.60
N GLU A 320 -9.23 18.49 -5.76
CA GLU A 320 -10.57 17.92 -5.85
C GLU A 320 -11.05 17.34 -4.51
N ASP A 321 -10.35 17.61 -3.41
CA ASP A 321 -10.62 17.12 -2.05
C ASP A 321 -10.51 15.60 -1.87
N TRP A 322 -9.75 14.87 -2.71
CA TRP A 322 -9.50 13.45 -2.50
C TRP A 322 -8.10 13.03 -2.95
N ALA A 323 -7.53 12.00 -2.31
CA ALA A 323 -6.27 11.39 -2.70
C ALA A 323 -6.16 9.95 -2.20
N GLY A 324 -5.29 9.21 -2.87
CA GLY A 324 -4.91 7.83 -2.50
C GLY A 324 -5.86 6.78 -3.09
N CYS A 325 -5.25 5.64 -3.36
CA CYS A 325 -5.90 4.37 -3.70
C CYS A 325 -4.99 3.23 -3.22
N LEU A 326 -5.49 2.00 -3.25
CA LEU A 326 -4.68 0.82 -2.97
C LEU A 326 -4.16 0.21 -4.27
N THR A 327 -3.00 -0.45 -4.19
CA THR A 327 -2.51 -1.31 -5.29
C THR A 327 -3.43 -2.50 -5.49
N LEU A 328 -3.30 -3.17 -6.63
CA LEU A 328 -3.88 -4.50 -6.80
C LEU A 328 -3.27 -5.47 -5.79
N PRO A 329 -4.04 -6.47 -5.32
CA PRO A 329 -3.51 -7.54 -4.49
C PRO A 329 -2.45 -8.34 -5.24
N ARG A 330 -1.33 -8.61 -4.58
CA ARG A 330 -0.18 -9.32 -5.13
C ARG A 330 0.09 -10.60 -4.34
N GLU A 331 0.25 -11.71 -5.04
CA GLU A 331 0.79 -12.94 -4.46
C GLU A 331 2.30 -12.81 -4.33
N LEU A 332 2.82 -13.08 -3.14
CA LEU A 332 4.24 -13.11 -2.85
C LEU A 332 4.74 -14.55 -2.82
N THR A 333 5.80 -14.83 -3.56
CA THR A 333 6.53 -16.10 -3.52
C THR A 333 8.02 -15.83 -3.47
N VAL A 334 8.82 -16.84 -3.10
CA VAL A 334 10.28 -16.74 -3.06
C VAL A 334 10.90 -17.53 -4.20
N ARG A 335 11.79 -16.90 -4.95
CA ARG A 335 12.63 -17.55 -5.97
C ARG A 335 14.10 -17.25 -5.69
N GLY A 336 14.81 -18.22 -5.14
CA GLY A 336 16.21 -18.04 -4.72
C GLY A 336 16.32 -17.04 -3.56
N ARG A 337 16.93 -15.88 -3.82
CA ARG A 337 17.09 -14.78 -2.86
C ARG A 337 16.21 -13.57 -3.18
N ARG A 338 15.12 -13.77 -3.91
CA ARG A 338 14.21 -12.69 -4.33
C ARG A 338 12.79 -12.99 -3.96
N LEU A 339 12.10 -11.97 -3.57
CA LEU A 339 10.66 -11.96 -3.45
C LEU A 339 10.06 -11.65 -4.83
N ILE A 340 9.18 -12.52 -5.28
CA ILE A 340 8.46 -12.40 -6.55
C ILE A 340 7.05 -11.92 -6.23
N GLN A 341 6.58 -10.92 -6.95
CA GLN A 341 5.27 -10.30 -6.73
C GLN A 341 4.41 -10.46 -7.99
N GLN A 342 3.44 -11.33 -7.94
CA GLN A 342 2.55 -11.56 -9.09
C GLN A 342 1.18 -10.95 -8.85
N PRO A 343 0.57 -10.30 -9.86
CA PRO A 343 -0.83 -9.95 -9.78
C PRO A 343 -1.66 -11.23 -9.74
N LEU A 344 -2.65 -11.28 -8.86
CA LEU A 344 -3.45 -12.49 -8.67
C LEU A 344 -4.05 -12.99 -9.99
N PRO A 345 -4.07 -14.32 -10.23
CA PRO A 345 -4.70 -14.91 -11.42
C PRO A 345 -6.18 -14.52 -11.57
N GLU A 346 -6.87 -14.32 -10.46
CA GLU A 346 -8.29 -13.93 -10.38
C GLU A 346 -8.57 -12.58 -11.03
N LEU A 347 -7.59 -11.68 -11.15
CA LEU A 347 -7.74 -10.37 -11.80
C LEU A 347 -8.16 -10.50 -13.28
N LYS A 348 -7.92 -11.65 -13.91
CA LYS A 348 -8.45 -11.94 -15.26
C LYS A 348 -9.98 -11.89 -15.35
N LYS A 349 -10.69 -12.01 -14.22
CA LYS A 349 -12.16 -11.85 -14.15
C LYS A 349 -12.60 -10.41 -14.48
N LEU A 350 -11.69 -9.44 -14.38
CA LEU A 350 -11.96 -8.05 -14.76
C LEU A 350 -11.98 -7.85 -16.28
N ARG A 351 -11.39 -8.73 -17.06
CA ARG A 351 -11.36 -8.61 -18.52
C ARG A 351 -12.76 -8.68 -19.09
N GLU A 352 -13.10 -7.68 -19.91
CA GLU A 352 -14.40 -7.57 -20.61
C GLU A 352 -14.24 -7.92 -22.08
N GLU A 353 -13.65 -7.01 -22.85
CA GLU A 353 -13.47 -7.16 -24.28
C GLU A 353 -12.00 -7.21 -24.65
N LYS A 354 -11.64 -8.11 -25.55
CA LYS A 354 -10.33 -8.08 -26.19
C LYS A 354 -10.32 -7.01 -27.27
N VAL A 355 -9.45 -6.02 -27.11
CA VAL A 355 -9.37 -4.88 -28.03
C VAL A 355 -8.51 -5.23 -29.23
N GLU A 356 -9.04 -5.04 -30.43
CA GLU A 356 -8.26 -5.11 -31.66
C GLU A 356 -7.40 -3.85 -31.81
N LEU A 357 -6.09 -4.00 -31.87
CA LEU A 357 -5.16 -2.89 -32.01
C LEU A 357 -5.18 -2.36 -33.45
N ARG A 358 -5.55 -1.11 -33.60
CA ARG A 358 -5.58 -0.40 -34.89
C ARG A 358 -4.76 0.87 -34.81
N PRO A 359 -3.46 0.82 -35.15
CA PRO A 359 -2.61 2.00 -35.17
C PRO A 359 -3.15 3.03 -36.16
N ASN A 360 -3.10 4.29 -35.78
CA ASN A 360 -3.36 5.41 -36.69
C ASN A 360 -2.14 5.69 -37.60
N GLU A 361 -2.18 6.76 -38.37
CA GLU A 361 -1.10 7.15 -39.29
C GLU A 361 0.25 7.45 -38.58
N PHE A 362 0.24 7.72 -37.28
CA PHE A 362 1.41 7.95 -36.44
C PHE A 362 1.87 6.70 -35.69
N GLY A 363 1.21 5.55 -35.88
CA GLY A 363 1.51 4.31 -35.19
C GLY A 363 0.97 4.24 -33.74
N ALA A 364 0.13 5.19 -33.34
CA ALA A 364 -0.49 5.22 -32.02
C ALA A 364 -1.85 4.50 -32.03
N CYS A 365 -2.14 3.75 -30.98
CA CYS A 365 -3.42 3.09 -30.74
C CYS A 365 -4.18 3.82 -29.64
N LYS A 366 -5.50 3.76 -29.66
CA LYS A 366 -6.34 4.24 -28.55
C LYS A 366 -6.09 3.41 -27.30
N LEU A 367 -5.96 4.10 -26.17
CA LEU A 367 -5.82 3.50 -24.84
C LEU A 367 -7.15 3.61 -24.12
N PRO A 368 -7.79 2.48 -23.73
CA PRO A 368 -8.98 2.52 -22.89
C PRO A 368 -8.65 3.11 -21.50
N GLU A 369 -9.63 3.75 -20.86
CA GLU A 369 -9.47 4.34 -19.52
C GLU A 369 -9.15 3.31 -18.44
N ALA A 370 -9.67 2.09 -18.60
CA ALA A 370 -9.39 0.95 -17.73
C ALA A 370 -9.00 -0.25 -18.60
N ALA A 371 -7.78 -0.73 -18.49
CA ALA A 371 -7.24 -1.74 -19.39
C ALA A 371 -6.18 -2.63 -18.75
N GLU A 372 -6.01 -3.81 -19.31
CA GLU A 372 -4.86 -4.68 -19.08
C GLU A 372 -4.15 -4.91 -20.42
N LEU A 373 -2.87 -4.54 -20.46
CA LEU A 373 -2.00 -4.75 -21.62
C LEU A 373 -0.95 -5.80 -21.26
N GLU A 374 -0.98 -6.94 -21.94
CA GLU A 374 0.07 -7.97 -21.87
C GLU A 374 0.96 -7.86 -23.11
N LEU A 375 2.27 -7.91 -22.92
CA LEU A 375 3.27 -7.86 -23.95
C LEU A 375 4.25 -9.02 -23.79
N ASP A 376 4.26 -9.96 -24.72
CA ASP A 376 5.37 -10.91 -24.82
C ASP A 376 6.48 -10.24 -25.63
N CYS A 377 7.69 -10.20 -25.06
CA CYS A 377 8.86 -9.55 -25.63
C CYS A 377 9.86 -10.62 -26.09
N ARG A 378 10.32 -10.58 -27.35
CA ARG A 378 11.26 -11.60 -27.85
C ARG A 378 12.70 -11.23 -27.59
N ALA A 379 13.18 -10.18 -28.18
CA ALA A 379 14.56 -9.74 -28.02
C ALA A 379 14.72 -8.29 -28.46
N GLY A 380 15.81 -7.66 -28.01
CA GLY A 380 16.18 -6.31 -28.42
C GLY A 380 15.59 -5.22 -27.54
N HIS A 381 15.72 -4.00 -28.02
CA HIS A 381 15.19 -2.84 -27.32
C HIS A 381 13.67 -2.76 -27.44
N VAL A 382 13.03 -2.42 -26.34
CA VAL A 382 11.57 -2.23 -26.24
C VAL A 382 11.29 -0.83 -25.73
N ARG A 383 10.29 -0.18 -26.34
CA ARG A 383 9.68 1.06 -25.84
C ARG A 383 8.17 0.96 -25.87
N VAL A 384 7.55 1.38 -24.79
CA VAL A 384 6.10 1.52 -24.67
C VAL A 384 5.82 2.88 -24.10
N HIS A 385 5.06 3.70 -24.81
CA HIS A 385 4.58 5.00 -24.34
C HIS A 385 3.09 4.89 -24.04
N LEU A 386 2.69 5.09 -22.81
CA LEU A 386 1.31 5.13 -22.37
C LEU A 386 0.87 6.58 -22.14
N PHE A 387 -0.41 6.86 -22.31
CA PHE A 387 -0.97 8.21 -22.13
C PHE A 387 -0.33 9.24 -23.06
N THR A 388 -0.14 8.88 -24.31
CA THR A 388 0.35 9.79 -25.36
C THR A 388 -0.81 10.57 -25.97
N ASP A 389 -0.50 11.62 -26.71
CA ASP A 389 -1.44 12.23 -27.63
C ASP A 389 -1.71 11.34 -28.86
N GLU A 390 -2.53 11.79 -29.79
CA GLU A 390 -2.86 11.06 -31.02
C GLU A 390 -1.67 10.83 -31.95
N ARG A 391 -0.59 11.62 -31.82
CA ARG A 391 0.65 11.46 -32.58
C ARG A 391 1.60 10.47 -31.93
N GLY A 392 1.28 9.98 -30.75
CA GLY A 392 2.12 9.08 -29.98
C GLY A 392 3.26 9.83 -29.26
N GLU A 393 3.10 11.13 -29.03
CA GLU A 393 4.10 11.96 -28.36
C GLU A 393 3.76 12.14 -26.87
N GLY A 394 4.80 12.28 -26.02
CA GLY A 394 4.68 12.44 -24.58
C GLY A 394 4.36 11.14 -23.85
N GLY A 395 3.69 11.28 -22.72
CA GLY A 395 3.22 10.15 -21.91
C GLY A 395 4.25 9.57 -20.94
N LEU A 396 3.92 8.42 -20.37
CA LEU A 396 4.80 7.61 -19.53
C LEU A 396 5.54 6.61 -20.40
N GLU A 397 6.87 6.66 -20.40
CA GLU A 397 7.72 5.74 -21.16
C GLU A 397 8.15 4.56 -20.31
N ILE A 398 7.97 3.35 -20.84
CA ILE A 398 8.60 2.11 -20.37
C ILE A 398 9.61 1.72 -21.42
N ARG A 399 10.90 1.75 -21.08
CA ARG A 399 11.96 1.39 -22.04
C ARG A 399 12.85 0.29 -21.48
N TYR A 400 13.15 -0.70 -22.30
CA TYR A 400 14.13 -1.73 -22.01
C TYR A 400 15.34 -1.58 -22.92
N ASN A 401 16.53 -1.56 -22.30
CA ASN A 401 17.81 -1.57 -22.98
C ASN A 401 18.42 -2.97 -22.90
N ASP A 402 18.44 -3.70 -24.01
CA ASP A 402 18.92 -5.07 -24.08
C ASP A 402 20.42 -5.21 -23.81
N VAL A 403 21.22 -4.23 -24.20
CA VAL A 403 22.68 -4.23 -23.97
C VAL A 403 23.01 -4.09 -22.48
N LYS A 404 22.33 -3.18 -21.80
CA LYS A 404 22.51 -2.96 -20.36
C LYS A 404 21.69 -3.92 -19.52
N ARG A 405 20.70 -4.58 -20.10
CA ARG A 405 19.68 -5.38 -19.41
C ARG A 405 18.96 -4.59 -18.31
N GLU A 406 18.53 -3.39 -18.65
CA GLU A 406 17.84 -2.48 -17.72
C GLU A 406 16.49 -2.08 -18.27
N ILE A 407 15.47 -2.14 -17.40
CA ILE A 407 14.17 -1.54 -17.65
C ILE A 407 14.06 -0.22 -16.90
N THR A 408 13.54 0.81 -17.57
CA THR A 408 13.32 2.13 -17.00
C THR A 408 11.88 2.55 -17.22
N VAL A 409 11.26 3.10 -16.19
CA VAL A 409 9.98 3.81 -16.28
C VAL A 409 10.25 5.29 -16.09
N ASP A 410 9.83 6.10 -17.05
CA ASP A 410 10.03 7.55 -17.08
C ASP A 410 8.69 8.27 -17.24
N ARG A 411 8.35 9.12 -16.29
CA ARG A 411 7.13 9.93 -16.28
C ARG A 411 7.34 11.38 -16.73
N SER A 412 8.54 11.75 -17.17
CA SER A 412 8.88 13.12 -17.58
C SER A 412 8.07 13.62 -18.78
N GLY A 413 7.58 12.70 -19.62
CA GLY A 413 6.75 13.02 -20.79
C GLY A 413 5.27 13.26 -20.49
N LEU A 414 4.77 13.00 -19.27
CA LEU A 414 3.40 13.30 -18.89
C LEU A 414 3.18 14.82 -18.81
N LYS A 415 2.04 15.32 -19.29
CA LYS A 415 1.73 16.77 -19.23
C LYS A 415 1.47 17.26 -17.82
N THR A 416 0.81 16.45 -17.00
CA THR A 416 0.58 16.76 -15.59
C THR A 416 1.75 16.26 -14.75
N GLN A 417 2.60 17.18 -14.32
CA GLN A 417 3.78 16.90 -13.51
C GLN A 417 3.50 17.15 -12.03
N PHE A 418 3.99 16.28 -11.18
CA PHE A 418 3.93 16.40 -9.71
C PHE A 418 5.12 15.67 -9.08
N ASN A 419 5.43 15.99 -7.82
CA ASN A 419 6.49 15.34 -7.05
C ASN A 419 7.83 15.22 -7.80
N LEU A 420 8.27 16.29 -8.44
CA LEU A 420 9.51 16.31 -9.24
C LEU A 420 10.77 16.17 -8.39
N GLN A 421 10.71 16.54 -7.11
CA GLN A 421 11.83 16.40 -6.17
C GLN A 421 12.27 14.95 -5.98
N GLU A 422 11.38 13.99 -6.18
CA GLU A 422 11.72 12.56 -6.15
C GLU A 422 12.24 12.01 -7.49
N GLY A 423 12.31 12.86 -8.51
CA GLY A 423 12.74 12.50 -9.87
C GLY A 423 11.61 11.91 -10.73
N THR A 424 11.92 11.71 -11.99
CA THR A 424 10.96 11.26 -13.01
C THR A 424 11.29 9.89 -13.58
N GLU A 425 12.44 9.33 -13.27
CA GLU A 425 12.88 8.03 -13.77
C GLU A 425 13.09 7.01 -12.66
N ARG A 426 12.77 5.76 -12.95
CA ARG A 426 13.08 4.60 -12.12
C ARG A 426 13.64 3.49 -12.99
N THR A 427 14.83 3.01 -12.64
CA THR A 427 15.55 2.00 -13.44
C THR A 427 15.82 0.75 -12.59
N ARG A 428 15.65 -0.41 -13.20
CA ARG A 428 15.93 -1.71 -12.60
C ARG A 428 16.70 -2.62 -13.55
N PRO A 429 17.85 -3.21 -13.16
CA PRO A 429 18.49 -4.29 -13.89
C PRO A 429 17.63 -5.56 -13.91
N LEU A 430 17.58 -6.25 -15.06
CA LEU A 430 16.89 -7.53 -15.25
C LEU A 430 17.93 -8.61 -15.60
N GLU A 431 18.19 -9.54 -14.68
CA GLU A 431 19.20 -10.59 -14.90
C GLU A 431 18.92 -11.47 -16.13
N ASN A 432 17.64 -11.77 -16.35
CA ASN A 432 17.20 -12.66 -17.44
C ASN A 432 16.71 -11.88 -18.68
N GLY A 433 16.98 -10.55 -18.74
CA GLY A 433 16.43 -9.70 -19.77
C GLY A 433 14.91 -9.50 -19.64
N LEU A 434 14.32 -8.79 -20.59
CA LEU A 434 12.89 -8.59 -20.65
C LEU A 434 12.23 -9.69 -21.50
N GLN A 435 11.25 -10.38 -20.94
CA GLN A 435 10.50 -11.45 -21.58
C GLN A 435 9.01 -11.14 -21.66
N HIS A 436 8.47 -10.53 -20.59
CA HIS A 436 7.04 -10.29 -20.47
C HIS A 436 6.76 -9.02 -19.65
N LEU A 437 5.76 -8.25 -20.10
CA LEU A 437 5.16 -7.16 -19.33
C LEU A 437 3.67 -7.41 -19.18
N ARG A 438 3.16 -7.24 -17.98
CA ARG A 438 1.73 -7.19 -17.69
C ARG A 438 1.43 -5.85 -17.04
N ILE A 439 0.64 -5.02 -17.70
CA ILE A 439 0.42 -3.63 -17.35
C ILE A 439 -1.07 -3.43 -17.07
N PHE A 440 -1.39 -3.02 -15.85
CA PHE A 440 -2.73 -2.60 -15.47
C PHE A 440 -2.82 -1.08 -15.53
N ILE A 441 -3.78 -0.57 -16.27
CA ILE A 441 -3.97 0.85 -16.54
C ILE A 441 -5.35 1.23 -16.02
N ASP A 442 -5.41 2.20 -15.13
CA ASP A 442 -6.64 2.79 -14.66
C ASP A 442 -6.61 4.30 -14.88
N ARG A 443 -7.69 5.00 -14.66
CA ARG A 443 -7.84 6.42 -15.00
C ARG A 443 -6.76 7.33 -14.44
N SER A 444 -6.21 7.00 -13.28
CA SER A 444 -5.12 7.78 -12.68
C SER A 444 -4.03 6.93 -12.03
N SER A 445 -3.84 5.72 -12.53
CA SER A 445 -2.79 4.82 -12.04
C SER A 445 -2.31 3.84 -13.09
N VAL A 446 -1.09 3.34 -12.91
CA VAL A 446 -0.52 2.26 -13.69
C VAL A 446 0.31 1.34 -12.80
N GLU A 447 0.10 0.02 -12.93
CA GLU A 447 0.94 -1.00 -12.32
C GLU A 447 1.58 -1.87 -13.40
N ILE A 448 2.90 -1.97 -13.40
CA ILE A 448 3.70 -2.68 -14.41
C ILE A 448 4.39 -3.85 -13.74
N PHE A 449 4.01 -5.07 -14.11
CA PHE A 449 4.64 -6.30 -13.65
C PHE A 449 5.57 -6.81 -14.75
N VAL A 450 6.83 -7.01 -14.38
CA VAL A 450 7.91 -7.41 -15.30
C VAL A 450 8.27 -8.86 -15.06
N ASN A 451 8.35 -9.68 -16.12
CA ASN A 451 8.76 -11.08 -16.08
C ASN A 451 8.05 -11.89 -14.98
N ASP A 452 6.71 -11.79 -14.94
CA ASP A 452 5.89 -12.48 -13.93
C ASP A 452 6.29 -12.16 -12.48
N GLY A 453 6.69 -10.90 -12.22
CA GLY A 453 6.91 -10.38 -10.86
C GLY A 453 8.37 -10.25 -10.42
N ASP A 454 9.34 -10.39 -11.30
CA ASP A 454 10.76 -10.09 -11.00
C ASP A 454 10.97 -8.62 -10.60
N ALA A 455 10.13 -7.72 -11.13
CA ALA A 455 10.05 -6.32 -10.73
C ALA A 455 8.62 -5.79 -10.91
N VAL A 456 8.25 -4.83 -10.08
CA VAL A 456 6.98 -4.12 -10.16
C VAL A 456 7.23 -2.63 -10.12
N PHE A 457 6.50 -1.86 -10.94
CA PHE A 457 6.52 -0.41 -10.92
C PHE A 457 5.09 0.10 -10.81
N THR A 458 4.80 0.80 -9.73
CA THR A 458 3.50 1.42 -9.48
C THR A 458 3.63 2.92 -9.55
N SER A 459 2.73 3.57 -10.28
CA SER A 459 2.75 5.02 -10.43
C SER A 459 1.34 5.59 -10.49
N ARG A 460 1.15 6.72 -9.81
CA ARG A 460 0.03 7.61 -10.08
C ARG A 460 0.32 8.38 -11.35
N VAL A 461 -0.71 8.56 -12.15
CA VAL A 461 -0.69 9.33 -13.40
C VAL A 461 -1.95 10.16 -13.48
N PHE A 462 -1.88 11.32 -14.13
CA PHE A 462 -3.04 12.23 -14.24
C PHE A 462 -3.15 12.73 -15.67
N PRO A 463 -3.53 11.83 -16.62
CA PRO A 463 -3.56 12.15 -18.03
C PRO A 463 -4.64 13.21 -18.33
N GLN A 464 -4.32 14.11 -19.25
CA GLN A 464 -5.27 15.10 -19.77
C GLN A 464 -6.18 14.45 -20.82
N GLU A 465 -7.26 15.15 -21.21
CA GLU A 465 -8.25 14.61 -22.17
C GLU A 465 -7.66 14.22 -23.53
N THR A 466 -6.53 14.79 -23.90
CA THR A 466 -5.84 14.46 -25.14
C THR A 466 -4.84 13.29 -25.02
N GLU A 467 -4.60 12.80 -23.80
CA GLU A 467 -3.59 11.77 -23.49
C GLU A 467 -4.23 10.39 -23.31
N HIS A 468 -4.91 9.91 -24.36
CA HIS A 468 -5.61 8.62 -24.37
C HIS A 468 -5.17 7.72 -25.53
N HIS A 469 -3.89 7.77 -25.86
CA HIS A 469 -3.26 6.87 -26.83
C HIS A 469 -2.04 6.19 -26.20
N PHE A 470 -1.55 5.18 -26.87
CA PHE A 470 -0.29 4.51 -26.57
C PHE A 470 0.43 4.11 -27.85
N ARG A 471 1.74 4.02 -27.76
CA ARG A 471 2.60 3.60 -28.87
C ARG A 471 3.61 2.58 -28.37
N MET A 472 3.98 1.63 -29.22
CA MET A 472 4.94 0.57 -28.91
C MET A 472 5.97 0.44 -30.02
N GLU A 473 7.22 0.15 -29.63
CA GLU A 473 8.35 -0.13 -30.52
C GLU A 473 9.11 -1.35 -30.02
N GLY A 474 9.51 -2.24 -30.93
CA GLY A 474 10.23 -3.48 -30.61
C GLY A 474 9.54 -4.72 -31.15
N ASP A 475 10.12 -5.90 -30.89
CA ASP A 475 9.54 -7.19 -31.26
C ASP A 475 8.59 -7.65 -30.13
N LEU A 476 7.33 -7.19 -30.22
CA LEU A 476 6.29 -7.32 -29.19
C LEU A 476 5.07 -8.04 -29.73
N PHE A 477 4.45 -8.84 -28.87
CA PHE A 477 3.14 -9.50 -29.13
C PHE A 477 2.11 -8.96 -28.13
N PRO A 478 1.43 -7.86 -28.48
CA PRO A 478 0.48 -7.22 -27.59
C PRO A 478 -0.87 -7.93 -27.54
N ARG A 479 -1.44 -7.99 -26.34
CA ARG A 479 -2.82 -8.36 -26.06
C ARG A 479 -3.42 -7.32 -25.13
N LEU A 480 -4.50 -6.68 -25.55
CA LEU A 480 -5.16 -5.62 -24.80
C LEU A 480 -6.60 -6.02 -24.48
N TRP A 481 -7.02 -5.81 -23.24
CA TRP A 481 -8.41 -5.97 -22.80
C TRP A 481 -8.90 -4.70 -22.10
N THR A 482 -10.17 -4.38 -22.30
CA THR A 482 -10.86 -3.47 -21.38
C THR A 482 -11.13 -4.16 -20.06
N LEU A 483 -11.13 -3.39 -18.98
CA LEU A 483 -11.44 -3.88 -17.64
C LEU A 483 -12.72 -3.25 -17.11
N LYS A 484 -13.56 -4.08 -16.48
CA LYS A 484 -14.79 -3.64 -15.84
C LYS A 484 -14.54 -3.13 -14.42
N PRO A 485 -15.48 -2.35 -13.87
CA PRO A 485 -15.41 -1.91 -12.48
C PRO A 485 -15.35 -3.09 -11.51
N ALA A 486 -14.42 -2.99 -10.55
CA ALA A 486 -14.22 -3.98 -9.49
C ALA A 486 -14.78 -3.52 -8.15
N VAL A 487 -14.94 -2.22 -7.95
CA VAL A 487 -15.43 -1.63 -6.72
C VAL A 487 -16.84 -1.12 -6.94
N LYS A 488 -17.80 -1.61 -6.14
CA LYS A 488 -19.09 -0.95 -6.03
C LYS A 488 -18.91 0.28 -5.16
N GLU A 489 -18.89 1.44 -5.80
CA GLU A 489 -18.92 2.72 -5.10
C GLU A 489 -20.32 2.94 -4.51
N GLU A 490 -20.52 2.39 -3.31
CA GLU A 490 -21.65 2.76 -2.47
C GLU A 490 -21.13 3.71 -1.40
N PHE A 491 -21.77 4.87 -1.27
CA PHE A 491 -21.48 5.80 -0.18
C PHE A 491 -22.10 5.22 1.10
N LEU A 492 -21.29 4.47 1.82
CA LEU A 492 -21.62 3.93 3.14
C LEU A 492 -20.68 4.54 4.18
N ILE A 493 -21.25 5.10 5.22
CA ILE A 493 -20.52 5.68 6.36
C ILE A 493 -21.15 5.20 7.66
#